data_0e29c017f83f944a6504062c45d7de3d
#
_entry.id   0e29c017f83f944a6504062c45d7de3d
#
_cell.length_a   1.000
_cell.length_b   1.000
_cell.length_c   1.000
_cell.angle_alpha   90.00
_cell.angle_beta   90.00
_cell.angle_gamma   90.00
#
_symmetry.space_group_name_H-M   'P 1'
#
loop_
_entity.id
_entity.type
_entity.pdbx_description
1 polymer ?
#
loop_
_entity_poly.entity_id
_entity_poly.type
_entity_poly.pdbx_seq_one_letter_code
_entity_poly.pdbx_strand_id
1 'polypeptide(L)'
;MKLRTLFFLLQLFMPMLALAQYKPVEQASTLTFNIKNLGFNVAGSFKGFDGTINFDDQNLAASNFNVTVDAATVNTDNNLRDGHLRDEFFEVKSYPRIRLASTKLGGKNGKYVFTGMLTMKSTTKPISFPFTADLVNDAYVFKGEFKIKRKDFGVGGTSTVSDELEVNLNVTAKKL
;
A
#
# COMPACT_ATOMS: atom_id res chain seq x y z
N MET A 1 59.45 -36.98 -12.55
CA MET A 1 58.83 -35.73 -12.99
C MET A 1 57.34 -35.76 -12.53
N LYS A 2 56.99 -35.04 -11.46
CA LYS A 2 55.58 -35.04 -10.93
C LYS A 2 54.86 -33.78 -11.45
N LEU A 3 53.89 -33.98 -12.32
CA LEU A 3 53.03 -32.93 -12.88
C LEU A 3 52.08 -32.46 -11.80
N ARG A 4 52.24 -31.24 -11.28
CA ARG A 4 51.31 -30.60 -10.34
C ARG A 4 50.17 -29.92 -11.16
N THR A 5 48.99 -30.54 -11.18
CA THR A 5 47.81 -29.96 -11.75
C THR A 5 47.30 -28.84 -10.85
N LEU A 6 47.45 -27.60 -11.28
CA LEU A 6 46.95 -26.39 -10.60
C LEU A 6 45.46 -26.21 -10.97
N PHE A 7 44.57 -26.57 -10.04
CA PHE A 7 43.13 -26.30 -10.16
C PHE A 7 42.88 -24.79 -9.91
N PHE A 8 42.64 -24.04 -10.98
CA PHE A 8 42.16 -22.66 -10.88
C PHE A 8 40.67 -22.69 -10.54
N LEU A 9 40.32 -22.40 -9.27
CA LEU A 9 38.95 -22.21 -8.83
C LEU A 9 38.46 -20.86 -9.36
N LEU A 10 37.75 -20.84 -10.49
CA LEU A 10 37.10 -19.66 -11.03
C LEU A 10 35.89 -19.34 -10.13
N GLN A 11 36.05 -18.44 -9.16
CA GLN A 11 34.94 -17.90 -8.38
C GLN A 11 34.06 -17.05 -9.32
N LEU A 12 32.90 -17.60 -9.68
CA LEU A 12 31.86 -16.91 -10.41
C LEU A 12 31.27 -15.83 -9.47
N PHE A 13 31.77 -14.60 -9.60
CA PHE A 13 31.22 -13.43 -8.88
C PHE A 13 29.90 -13.06 -9.55
N MET A 14 28.79 -13.62 -9.03
CA MET A 14 27.43 -13.27 -9.48
C MET A 14 27.08 -11.90 -8.89
N PRO A 15 26.92 -10.83 -9.69
CA PRO A 15 26.53 -9.54 -9.16
C PRO A 15 25.13 -9.70 -8.53
N MET A 16 25.04 -9.46 -7.24
CA MET A 16 23.79 -9.40 -6.52
C MET A 16 23.10 -8.09 -6.92
N LEU A 17 22.12 -8.18 -7.84
CA LEU A 17 21.27 -7.05 -8.22
C LEU A 17 20.48 -6.64 -6.99
N ALA A 18 20.93 -5.61 -6.31
CA ALA A 18 20.17 -5.01 -5.22
C ALA A 18 18.93 -4.31 -5.82
N LEU A 19 17.74 -4.76 -5.48
CA LEU A 19 16.50 -4.08 -5.82
C LEU A 19 16.49 -2.70 -5.17
N ALA A 20 16.11 -1.69 -5.95
CA ALA A 20 15.92 -0.35 -5.40
C ALA A 20 14.73 -0.35 -4.43
N GLN A 21 15.00 0.03 -3.20
CA GLN A 21 14.01 0.17 -2.15
C GLN A 21 13.56 1.63 -2.06
N TYR A 22 12.27 1.85 -1.98
CA TYR A 22 11.64 3.15 -1.87
C TYR A 22 10.82 3.23 -0.58
N LYS A 23 10.71 4.43 -0.04
CA LYS A 23 9.87 4.74 1.13
C LYS A 23 8.85 5.82 0.77
N PRO A 24 7.57 5.67 1.19
CA PRO A 24 6.57 6.72 1.03
C PRO A 24 7.00 8.03 1.67
N VAL A 25 6.72 9.15 0.98
CA VAL A 25 6.95 10.52 1.47
C VAL A 25 5.62 11.09 1.94
N GLU A 26 5.47 11.27 3.25
CA GLU A 26 4.22 11.69 3.91
C GLU A 26 3.64 12.97 3.29
N GLN A 27 4.45 14.02 3.14
CA GLN A 27 4.01 15.34 2.65
C GLN A 27 3.61 15.35 1.17
N ALA A 28 4.02 14.35 0.41
CA ALA A 28 3.76 14.22 -1.03
C ALA A 28 2.80 13.06 -1.34
N SER A 29 2.22 12.45 -0.32
CA SER A 29 1.33 11.30 -0.46
C SER A 29 -0.06 11.60 0.07
N THR A 30 -1.08 11.04 -0.60
CA THR A 30 -2.47 11.13 -0.16
C THR A 30 -3.15 9.77 -0.28
N LEU A 31 -3.93 9.42 0.74
CA LEU A 31 -4.90 8.34 0.74
C LEU A 31 -6.24 8.94 1.13
N THR A 32 -7.18 8.94 0.20
CA THR A 32 -8.54 9.45 0.44
C THR A 32 -9.57 8.36 0.21
N PHE A 33 -10.72 8.52 0.81
CA PHE A 33 -11.86 7.66 0.58
C PHE A 33 -13.14 8.48 0.44
N ASN A 34 -14.11 7.93 -0.31
CA ASN A 34 -15.46 8.46 -0.42
C ASN A 34 -16.47 7.38 -0.04
N ILE A 35 -17.39 7.71 0.85
CA ILE A 35 -18.44 6.81 1.33
C ILE A 35 -19.77 7.57 1.47
N LYS A 36 -20.90 6.87 1.31
CA LYS A 36 -22.22 7.47 1.57
C LYS A 36 -22.67 7.22 3.00
N ASN A 37 -23.23 8.24 3.63
CA ASN A 37 -23.94 8.13 4.89
C ASN A 37 -25.29 8.81 4.75
N LEU A 38 -26.41 8.07 4.96
CA LEU A 38 -27.77 8.56 4.74
C LEU A 38 -27.96 9.18 3.33
N GLY A 39 -27.26 8.65 2.32
CA GLY A 39 -27.31 9.15 0.93
C GLY A 39 -26.34 10.31 0.62
N PHE A 40 -25.74 10.95 1.61
CA PHE A 40 -24.77 12.04 1.42
C PHE A 40 -23.36 11.49 1.30
N ASN A 41 -22.57 12.09 0.40
CA ASN A 41 -21.16 11.74 0.26
C ASN A 41 -20.36 12.31 1.44
N VAL A 42 -19.54 11.46 2.04
CA VAL A 42 -18.57 11.80 3.05
C VAL A 42 -17.19 11.44 2.51
N ALA A 43 -16.35 12.45 2.34
CA ALA A 43 -14.96 12.27 2.02
C ALA A 43 -14.13 12.18 3.31
N GLY A 44 -13.04 11.40 3.26
CA GLY A 44 -12.08 11.35 4.34
C GLY A 44 -10.70 10.99 3.83
N SER A 45 -9.72 11.07 4.73
CA SER A 45 -8.32 10.77 4.42
C SER A 45 -7.64 10.05 5.58
N PHE A 46 -6.50 9.44 5.26
CA PHE A 46 -5.55 8.90 6.22
C PHE A 46 -4.16 9.47 5.95
N LYS A 47 -3.33 9.47 7.00
CA LYS A 47 -1.92 9.86 6.99
C LYS A 47 -1.07 8.80 7.72
N GLY A 48 0.19 9.13 7.98
CA GLY A 48 1.11 8.22 8.67
C GLY A 48 1.58 7.09 7.76
N PHE A 49 1.90 7.44 6.50
CA PHE A 49 2.45 6.50 5.53
C PHE A 49 3.78 5.94 6.02
N ASP A 50 3.89 4.62 6.01
CA ASP A 50 5.13 3.92 6.35
C ASP A 50 5.26 2.62 5.57
N GLY A 51 6.44 1.99 5.63
CA GLY A 51 6.71 0.71 4.99
C GLY A 51 7.71 0.82 3.85
N THR A 52 7.76 -0.21 3.04
CA THR A 52 8.73 -0.36 1.96
C THR A 52 8.06 -0.70 0.65
N ILE A 53 8.59 -0.14 -0.42
CA ILE A 53 8.22 -0.40 -1.80
C ILE A 53 9.50 -0.81 -2.54
N ASN A 54 9.60 -2.07 -2.92
CA ASN A 54 10.61 -2.53 -3.86
C ASN A 54 9.94 -2.54 -5.23
N PHE A 55 10.33 -1.67 -6.13
CA PHE A 55 9.70 -1.56 -7.43
C PHE A 55 10.75 -1.45 -8.54
N ASP A 56 10.64 -2.36 -9.51
CA ASP A 56 11.43 -2.38 -10.73
C ASP A 56 10.46 -2.68 -11.87
N ASP A 57 10.23 -1.70 -12.74
CA ASP A 57 9.30 -1.80 -13.86
C ASP A 57 9.76 -2.79 -14.94
N GLN A 58 11.06 -3.13 -14.95
CA GLN A 58 11.64 -4.16 -15.81
C GLN A 58 11.57 -5.57 -15.18
N ASN A 59 11.39 -5.65 -13.84
CA ASN A 59 11.34 -6.92 -13.13
C ASN A 59 10.26 -6.95 -12.05
N LEU A 60 9.00 -6.97 -12.47
CA LEU A 60 7.84 -6.99 -11.55
C LEU A 60 7.79 -8.25 -10.68
N ALA A 61 8.42 -9.36 -11.13
CA ALA A 61 8.45 -10.60 -10.34
C ALA A 61 9.27 -10.45 -9.05
N ALA A 62 10.25 -9.55 -9.04
CA ALA A 62 11.05 -9.23 -7.87
C ALA A 62 10.46 -8.04 -7.07
N SER A 63 9.49 -7.31 -7.63
CA SER A 63 8.88 -6.16 -7.01
C SER A 63 7.86 -6.56 -5.95
N ASN A 64 7.83 -5.81 -4.83
CA ASN A 64 6.84 -6.01 -3.78
C ASN A 64 6.56 -4.73 -3.01
N PHE A 65 5.33 -4.60 -2.52
CA PHE A 65 4.85 -3.51 -1.68
C PHE A 65 4.45 -4.05 -0.32
N ASN A 66 4.90 -3.39 0.73
CA ASN A 66 4.49 -3.66 2.10
C ASN A 66 4.38 -2.33 2.83
N VAL A 67 3.21 -1.73 2.76
CA VAL A 67 2.95 -0.37 3.20
C VAL A 67 1.81 -0.30 4.21
N THR A 68 1.85 0.71 5.06
CA THR A 68 0.83 0.96 6.08
C THR A 68 0.46 2.43 6.13
N VAL A 69 -0.73 2.73 6.69
CA VAL A 69 -1.11 4.06 7.17
C VAL A 69 -1.57 3.97 8.62
N ASP A 70 -1.53 5.08 9.33
CA ASP A 70 -2.00 5.16 10.71
C ASP A 70 -3.52 5.35 10.73
N ALA A 71 -4.25 4.37 11.28
CA ALA A 71 -5.70 4.41 11.38
C ALA A 71 -6.22 5.54 12.29
N ALA A 72 -5.42 5.98 13.27
CA ALA A 72 -5.78 7.06 14.18
C ALA A 72 -5.82 8.43 13.49
N THR A 73 -5.23 8.55 12.31
CA THR A 73 -5.18 9.79 11.50
C THR A 73 -6.42 10.02 10.65
N VAL A 74 -7.43 9.15 10.74
CA VAL A 74 -8.68 9.34 10.01
C VAL A 74 -9.22 10.75 10.22
N ASN A 75 -9.48 11.43 9.09
CA ASN A 75 -9.99 12.80 9.09
C ASN A 75 -11.08 12.93 8.02
N THR A 76 -12.24 13.42 8.44
CA THR A 76 -13.40 13.68 7.57
C THR A 76 -13.88 15.13 7.72
N ASP A 77 -13.02 16.02 8.23
CA ASP A 77 -13.31 17.42 8.55
C ASP A 77 -14.47 17.60 9.55
N ASN A 78 -14.64 16.61 10.46
CA ASN A 78 -15.63 16.64 11.54
C ASN A 78 -15.09 15.88 12.75
N ASN A 79 -14.65 16.59 13.78
CA ASN A 79 -13.97 16.03 14.95
C ASN A 79 -14.82 15.00 15.72
N LEU A 80 -16.13 15.19 15.80
CA LEU A 80 -17.03 14.24 16.48
C LEU A 80 -17.09 12.92 15.71
N ARG A 81 -17.32 13.01 14.40
CA ARG A 81 -17.32 11.83 13.51
C ARG A 81 -15.99 11.11 13.53
N ASP A 82 -14.89 11.85 13.45
CA ASP A 82 -13.53 11.30 13.48
C ASP A 82 -13.24 10.59 14.82
N GLY A 83 -13.78 11.08 15.94
CA GLY A 83 -13.76 10.41 17.23
C GLY A 83 -14.45 9.05 17.17
N HIS A 84 -15.69 9.00 16.67
CA HIS A 84 -16.44 7.73 16.48
C HIS A 84 -15.72 6.78 15.51
N LEU A 85 -15.14 7.30 14.42
CA LEU A 85 -14.38 6.48 13.49
C LEU A 85 -13.17 5.82 14.18
N ARG A 86 -12.41 6.58 14.98
CA ARG A 86 -11.26 6.05 15.73
C ARG A 86 -11.66 5.01 16.75
N ASP A 87 -12.64 5.32 17.59
CA ASP A 87 -12.94 4.52 18.76
C ASP A 87 -13.82 3.29 18.44
N GLU A 88 -14.83 3.44 17.58
CA GLU A 88 -15.84 2.41 17.33
C GLU A 88 -15.66 1.67 16.00
N PHE A 89 -15.25 2.39 14.93
CA PHE A 89 -15.12 1.79 13.60
C PHE A 89 -13.80 1.07 13.43
N PHE A 90 -12.69 1.79 13.65
CA PHE A 90 -11.35 1.25 13.45
C PHE A 90 -10.76 0.65 14.72
N GLU A 91 -11.28 1.01 15.92
CA GLU A 91 -10.76 0.55 17.21
C GLU A 91 -9.23 0.75 17.29
N VAL A 92 -8.78 1.99 16.98
CA VAL A 92 -7.37 2.30 16.71
C VAL A 92 -6.41 1.98 17.85
N LYS A 93 -6.91 1.90 19.10
CA LYS A 93 -6.11 1.47 20.25
C LYS A 93 -5.66 0.02 20.12
N SER A 94 -6.50 -0.83 19.53
CA SER A 94 -6.20 -2.25 19.30
C SER A 94 -5.60 -2.50 17.91
N TYR A 95 -5.97 -1.68 16.93
CA TYR A 95 -5.61 -1.85 15.52
C TYR A 95 -5.09 -0.53 14.93
N PRO A 96 -3.90 -0.09 15.31
CA PRO A 96 -3.40 1.24 14.94
C PRO A 96 -3.02 1.39 13.46
N ARG A 97 -2.91 0.28 12.71
CA ARG A 97 -2.44 0.29 11.32
C ARG A 97 -3.42 -0.36 10.35
N ILE A 98 -3.58 0.26 9.18
CA ILE A 98 -4.14 -0.36 7.98
C ILE A 98 -2.97 -0.74 7.10
N ARG A 99 -2.91 -2.00 6.63
CA ARG A 99 -1.76 -2.54 5.89
C ARG A 99 -2.16 -3.05 4.52
N LEU A 100 -1.35 -2.74 3.52
CA LEU A 100 -1.45 -3.27 2.16
C LEU A 100 -0.13 -3.97 1.80
N ALA A 101 -0.21 -5.28 1.47
CA ALA A 101 0.95 -6.08 1.10
C ALA A 101 0.70 -6.80 -0.23
N SER A 102 1.59 -6.62 -1.22
CA SER A 102 1.45 -7.30 -2.49
C SER A 102 1.83 -8.77 -2.40
N THR A 103 1.15 -9.60 -3.18
CA THR A 103 1.54 -10.98 -3.49
C THR A 103 2.01 -11.11 -4.92
N LYS A 104 1.57 -10.21 -5.80
CA LYS A 104 1.97 -10.17 -7.20
C LYS A 104 1.76 -8.76 -7.77
N LEU A 105 2.68 -8.32 -8.60
CA LEU A 105 2.52 -7.16 -9.47
C LEU A 105 2.53 -7.64 -10.92
N GLY A 106 1.67 -7.07 -11.75
CA GLY A 106 1.58 -7.37 -13.18
C GLY A 106 1.42 -6.09 -13.99
N GLY A 107 1.55 -6.18 -15.31
CA GLY A 107 1.39 -5.02 -16.21
C GLY A 107 2.70 -4.57 -16.84
N LYS A 108 2.67 -3.40 -17.51
CA LYS A 108 3.82 -2.79 -18.21
C LYS A 108 3.51 -1.36 -18.64
N ASN A 109 4.55 -0.62 -19.04
CA ASN A 109 4.42 0.71 -19.67
C ASN A 109 3.61 1.70 -18.82
N GLY A 110 3.96 1.82 -17.52
CA GLY A 110 3.31 2.75 -16.61
C GLY A 110 1.93 2.31 -16.10
N LYS A 111 1.36 1.21 -16.62
CA LYS A 111 0.05 0.66 -16.22
C LYS A 111 0.22 -0.73 -15.62
N TYR A 112 -0.13 -0.85 -14.37
CA TYR A 112 0.11 -2.06 -13.59
C TYR A 112 -1.17 -2.54 -12.90
N VAL A 113 -1.12 -3.78 -12.40
CA VAL A 113 -2.15 -4.36 -11.53
C VAL A 113 -1.49 -4.81 -10.24
N PHE A 114 -1.98 -4.30 -9.14
CA PHE A 114 -1.67 -4.79 -7.80
C PHE A 114 -2.57 -5.98 -7.49
N THR A 115 -1.98 -7.05 -6.98
CA THR A 115 -2.69 -8.16 -6.35
C THR A 115 -2.03 -8.43 -5.01
N GLY A 116 -2.82 -8.51 -3.94
CA GLY A 116 -2.27 -8.63 -2.60
C GLY A 116 -3.32 -8.75 -1.52
N MET A 117 -2.92 -8.42 -0.32
CA MET A 117 -3.72 -8.52 0.89
C MET A 117 -3.89 -7.14 1.52
N LEU A 118 -5.12 -6.77 1.80
CA LEU A 118 -5.48 -5.61 2.62
C LEU A 118 -5.87 -6.08 4.01
N THR A 119 -5.24 -5.49 5.03
CA THR A 119 -5.55 -5.77 6.44
C THR A 119 -6.10 -4.52 7.09
N MET A 120 -7.30 -4.61 7.64
CA MET A 120 -7.90 -3.61 8.52
C MET A 120 -8.42 -4.31 9.77
N LYS A 121 -8.15 -3.72 10.93
CA LYS A 121 -8.40 -4.36 12.23
C LYS A 121 -7.74 -5.75 12.28
N SER A 122 -8.46 -6.78 12.70
CA SER A 122 -7.99 -8.17 12.74
C SER A 122 -8.21 -8.94 11.42
N THR A 123 -8.80 -8.32 10.41
CA THR A 123 -9.25 -9.02 9.20
C THR A 123 -8.35 -8.70 8.01
N THR A 124 -7.93 -9.75 7.31
CA THR A 124 -7.14 -9.67 6.08
C THR A 124 -7.92 -10.27 4.92
N LYS A 125 -8.04 -9.54 3.82
CA LYS A 125 -8.76 -9.96 2.60
C LYS A 125 -7.90 -9.76 1.36
N PRO A 126 -8.06 -10.60 0.33
CA PRO A 126 -7.43 -10.39 -0.96
C PRO A 126 -8.03 -9.17 -1.66
N ILE A 127 -7.17 -8.41 -2.35
CA ILE A 127 -7.57 -7.26 -3.15
C ILE A 127 -6.75 -7.22 -4.44
N SER A 128 -7.36 -6.73 -5.51
CA SER A 128 -6.66 -6.46 -6.77
C SER A 128 -7.22 -5.18 -7.40
N PHE A 129 -6.32 -4.32 -7.88
CA PHE A 129 -6.71 -3.05 -8.51
C PHE A 129 -5.65 -2.56 -9.49
N PRO A 130 -6.05 -1.79 -10.51
CA PRO A 130 -5.11 -1.14 -11.42
C PRO A 130 -4.41 0.03 -10.72
N PHE A 131 -3.14 0.24 -11.08
CA PHE A 131 -2.39 1.41 -10.65
C PHE A 131 -1.43 1.88 -11.75
N THR A 132 -0.98 3.13 -11.65
CA THR A 132 0.11 3.67 -12.46
C THR A 132 1.33 3.91 -11.59
N ALA A 133 2.50 3.87 -12.21
CA ALA A 133 3.78 4.21 -11.59
C ALA A 133 4.57 5.08 -12.57
N ASP A 134 4.77 6.33 -12.19
CA ASP A 134 5.48 7.33 -12.98
C ASP A 134 6.75 7.75 -12.23
N LEU A 135 7.91 7.69 -12.90
CA LEU A 135 9.17 8.18 -12.32
C LEU A 135 9.28 9.69 -12.55
N VAL A 136 9.32 10.46 -11.48
CA VAL A 136 9.39 11.91 -11.49
C VAL A 136 10.48 12.37 -10.52
N ASN A 137 11.54 13.01 -11.04
CA ASN A 137 12.66 13.53 -10.23
C ASN A 137 13.20 12.48 -9.24
N ASP A 138 13.53 11.29 -9.73
CA ASP A 138 14.06 10.14 -8.97
C ASP A 138 13.12 9.59 -7.87
N ALA A 139 11.86 9.99 -7.87
CA ALA A 139 10.81 9.43 -7.03
C ALA A 139 9.74 8.75 -7.91
N TYR A 140 9.22 7.62 -7.46
CA TYR A 140 8.03 7.06 -8.08
C TYR A 140 6.77 7.71 -7.52
N VAL A 141 5.81 8.00 -8.42
CA VAL A 141 4.46 8.42 -8.06
C VAL A 141 3.51 7.29 -8.44
N PHE A 142 2.96 6.63 -7.43
CA PHE A 142 2.00 5.54 -7.58
C PHE A 142 0.58 6.08 -7.41
N LYS A 143 -0.30 5.83 -8.41
CA LYS A 143 -1.71 6.22 -8.33
C LYS A 143 -2.60 5.03 -8.57
N GLY A 144 -3.62 4.86 -7.76
CA GLY A 144 -4.58 3.77 -7.88
C GLY A 144 -5.94 4.15 -7.30
N GLU A 145 -6.98 3.51 -7.82
CA GLU A 145 -8.35 3.67 -7.36
C GLU A 145 -9.00 2.29 -7.27
N PHE A 146 -9.73 2.04 -6.20
CA PHE A 146 -10.44 0.79 -6.01
C PHE A 146 -11.61 0.93 -5.02
N LYS A 147 -12.50 -0.06 -5.04
CA LYS A 147 -13.61 -0.14 -4.12
C LYS A 147 -13.45 -1.30 -3.16
N ILE A 148 -13.90 -1.12 -1.94
CA ILE A 148 -13.96 -2.15 -0.91
C ILE A 148 -15.29 -2.09 -0.17
N LYS A 149 -15.61 -3.19 0.53
CA LYS A 149 -16.72 -3.25 1.48
C LYS A 149 -16.17 -3.21 2.90
N ARG A 150 -16.54 -2.17 3.67
CA ARG A 150 -16.04 -1.98 5.04
C ARG A 150 -16.39 -3.13 5.98
N LYS A 151 -17.59 -3.72 5.79
CA LYS A 151 -18.07 -4.83 6.61
C LYS A 151 -17.27 -6.11 6.43
N ASP A 152 -16.65 -6.31 5.26
CA ASP A 152 -15.73 -7.43 5.02
C ASP A 152 -14.54 -7.43 5.97
N PHE A 153 -14.23 -6.27 6.56
CA PHE A 153 -13.13 -6.06 7.52
C PHE A 153 -13.64 -5.80 8.96
N GLY A 154 -14.92 -5.91 9.20
CA GLY A 154 -15.52 -5.62 10.51
C GLY A 154 -15.46 -4.15 10.91
N VAL A 155 -15.35 -3.22 9.95
CA VAL A 155 -15.29 -1.79 10.22
C VAL A 155 -16.70 -1.22 10.38
N GLY A 156 -16.99 -0.68 11.58
CA GLY A 156 -18.20 0.11 11.88
C GLY A 156 -19.53 -0.65 11.94
N GLY A 157 -19.53 -1.96 12.13
CA GLY A 157 -20.71 -2.76 12.45
C GLY A 157 -22.00 -2.38 11.72
N THR A 158 -23.13 -2.40 12.45
CA THR A 158 -24.43 -1.93 11.97
C THR A 158 -24.51 -0.41 12.10
N SER A 159 -24.64 0.29 10.98
CA SER A 159 -24.72 1.76 10.93
C SER A 159 -25.44 2.21 9.65
N THR A 160 -25.77 3.50 9.57
CA THR A 160 -26.37 4.14 8.39
C THR A 160 -25.36 4.38 7.26
N VAL A 161 -24.08 4.10 7.50
CA VAL A 161 -23.00 4.26 6.54
C VAL A 161 -23.06 3.11 5.53
N SER A 162 -22.96 3.43 4.24
CA SER A 162 -22.87 2.45 3.15
C SER A 162 -21.78 1.43 3.41
N ASP A 163 -21.96 0.22 2.89
CA ASP A 163 -20.94 -0.82 2.99
C ASP A 163 -19.79 -0.57 2.01
N GLU A 164 -20.11 -0.23 0.76
CA GLU A 164 -19.14 0.06 -0.28
C GLU A 164 -18.57 1.47 -0.14
N LEU A 165 -17.26 1.60 -0.28
CA LEU A 165 -16.53 2.86 -0.38
C LEU A 165 -15.48 2.79 -1.47
N GLU A 166 -15.16 3.95 -2.00
CA GLU A 166 -14.11 4.17 -2.99
C GLU A 166 -12.86 4.70 -2.30
N VAL A 167 -11.70 4.15 -2.67
CA VAL A 167 -10.39 4.53 -2.13
C VAL A 167 -9.53 5.03 -3.27
N ASN A 168 -8.89 6.19 -3.08
CA ASN A 168 -7.96 6.82 -4.00
C ASN A 168 -6.59 6.95 -3.35
N LEU A 169 -5.58 6.41 -4.01
CA LEU A 169 -4.18 6.54 -3.59
C LEU A 169 -3.42 7.45 -4.57
N ASN A 170 -2.58 8.32 -4.01
CA ASN A 170 -1.54 9.02 -4.73
C ASN A 170 -0.31 9.07 -3.81
N VAL A 171 0.62 8.14 -4.01
CA VAL A 171 1.76 7.93 -3.12
C VAL A 171 3.06 8.24 -3.85
N THR A 172 3.78 9.23 -3.38
CA THR A 172 5.14 9.52 -3.82
C THR A 172 6.12 8.74 -2.94
N ALA A 173 7.01 7.99 -3.54
CA ALA A 173 8.04 7.23 -2.84
C ALA A 173 9.43 7.56 -3.34
N LYS A 174 10.34 7.88 -2.43
CA LYS A 174 11.74 8.16 -2.72
C LYS A 174 12.62 6.96 -2.44
N LYS A 175 13.68 6.84 -3.23
CA LYS A 175 14.71 5.82 -3.06
C LYS A 175 15.41 6.02 -1.71
N LEU A 176 15.67 4.92 -0.99
CA LEU A 176 16.45 4.88 0.24
C LEU A 176 17.94 4.89 -0.07
#